data_54083aa214c9dfef3317dd8fabfbff26
#
_entry.id   54083aa214c9dfef3317dd8fabfbff26
#
_cell.length_a   1.000
_cell.length_b   1.000
_cell.length_c   1.000
_cell.angle_alpha   90.00
_cell.angle_beta   90.00
_cell.angle_gamma   90.00
#
_symmetry.space_group_name_H-M   'P 1'
#
loop_
_entity.id
_entity.type
_entity.pdbx_description
1 polymer ?
#
loop_
_entity_poly.entity_id
_entity_poly.type
_entity_poly.pdbx_seq_one_letter_code
_entity_poly.pdbx_strand_id
1 'polypeptide(L)'
;MKIRIIAIGKIKEKFTQEWMQELLKRIPKYCQIEVFEQKEMGSIEDEAERILNLVKPEDYLIMLDVRGQNISSEELAVMLNRQLMQKNITFVIGSDKGISQKVLQKANYRLSLSRMTFTHQIARLLLIEQIYRAMTIIKGEKYHK
;
A
#
# COMPACT_ATOMS: atom_id res chain seq x y z
N MET A 1 5.07 -15.72 -0.77
CA MET A 1 4.31 -14.68 -1.45
C MET A 1 3.57 -13.84 -0.41
N LYS A 2 4.05 -12.63 -0.17
CA LYS A 2 3.54 -11.79 0.91
C LYS A 2 3.47 -10.32 0.48
N ILE A 3 2.39 -9.65 0.87
CA ILE A 3 2.24 -8.20 0.75
C ILE A 3 2.26 -7.61 2.15
N ARG A 4 3.07 -6.57 2.32
CA ARG A 4 3.16 -5.81 3.56
C ARG A 4 2.74 -4.38 3.28
N ILE A 5 2.02 -3.78 4.22
CA ILE A 5 1.63 -2.37 4.14
C ILE A 5 2.16 -1.68 5.40
N ILE A 6 3.03 -0.72 5.21
CA ILE A 6 3.52 0.15 6.29
C ILE A 6 2.75 1.46 6.15
N ALA A 7 1.96 1.81 7.15
CA ALA A 7 1.10 2.99 7.09
C ALA A 7 1.30 3.86 8.33
N ILE A 8 1.50 5.15 8.12
CA ILE A 8 1.66 6.12 9.20
C ILE A 8 0.30 6.73 9.53
N GLY A 9 -0.07 6.69 10.81
CA GLY A 9 -1.32 7.24 11.31
C GLY A 9 -2.36 6.16 11.60
N LYS A 10 -3.36 6.55 12.37
CA LYS A 10 -4.46 5.66 12.75
C LYS A 10 -5.67 5.88 11.87
N ILE A 11 -6.45 4.84 11.66
CA ILE A 11 -7.79 4.96 11.09
C ILE A 11 -8.73 5.29 12.24
N LYS A 12 -9.33 6.47 12.21
CA LYS A 12 -10.17 6.97 13.31
C LYS A 12 -11.64 6.62 13.15
N GLU A 13 -12.15 6.64 11.92
CA GLU A 13 -13.56 6.38 11.66
C GLU A 13 -13.84 4.88 11.71
N LYS A 14 -14.80 4.50 12.54
CA LYS A 14 -15.18 3.12 12.75
C LYS A 14 -15.64 2.44 11.46
N PHE A 15 -16.43 3.14 10.64
CA PHE A 15 -16.92 2.58 9.37
C PHE A 15 -15.77 2.31 8.40
N THR A 16 -14.72 3.13 8.40
CA THR A 16 -13.52 2.90 7.58
C THR A 16 -12.76 1.68 8.07
N GLN A 17 -12.60 1.55 9.38
CA GLN A 17 -11.96 0.37 9.99
C GLN A 17 -12.71 -0.91 9.61
N GLU A 18 -14.03 -0.89 9.71
CA GLU A 18 -14.88 -2.05 9.42
C GLU A 18 -14.75 -2.48 7.96
N TRP A 19 -14.78 -1.52 7.03
CA TRP A 19 -14.63 -1.83 5.61
C TRP A 19 -13.25 -2.41 5.32
N MET A 20 -12.20 -1.80 5.86
CA MET A 20 -10.84 -2.32 5.69
C MET A 20 -10.70 -3.74 6.24
N GLN A 21 -11.25 -4.00 7.42
CA GLN A 21 -11.22 -5.33 8.03
C GLN A 21 -11.90 -6.35 7.12
N GLU A 22 -13.03 -5.99 6.53
CA GLU A 22 -13.75 -6.86 5.60
C GLU A 22 -12.89 -7.21 4.38
N LEU A 23 -12.26 -6.21 3.79
CA LEU A 23 -11.38 -6.42 2.63
C LEU A 23 -10.16 -7.26 3.00
N LEU A 24 -9.55 -6.98 4.16
CA LEU A 24 -8.39 -7.72 4.64
C LEU A 24 -8.69 -9.19 4.91
N LYS A 25 -9.94 -9.53 5.24
CA LYS A 25 -10.37 -10.93 5.39
C LYS A 25 -10.43 -11.68 4.07
N ARG A 26 -10.62 -10.96 2.96
CA ARG A 26 -10.76 -11.59 1.62
C ARG A 26 -9.43 -11.88 0.95
N ILE A 27 -8.37 -11.15 1.31
CA ILE A 27 -7.08 -11.25 0.63
C ILE A 27 -6.29 -12.52 0.97
N PRO A 28 -6.33 -13.08 2.21
CA PRO A 28 -5.50 -14.23 2.58
C PRO A 28 -5.67 -15.48 1.72
N LYS A 29 -6.80 -15.64 1.06
CA LYS A 29 -6.97 -16.79 0.15
C LYS A 29 -6.09 -16.68 -1.10
N TYR A 30 -5.53 -15.50 -1.38
CA TYR A 30 -4.66 -15.27 -2.54
C TYR A 30 -3.20 -15.18 -2.16
N CYS A 31 -2.90 -14.41 -1.11
CA CYS A 31 -1.55 -14.19 -0.63
C CYS A 31 -1.59 -13.75 0.83
N GLN A 32 -0.47 -13.87 1.52
CA GLN A 32 -0.36 -13.34 2.88
C GLN A 32 -0.35 -11.80 2.82
N ILE A 33 -1.02 -11.17 3.76
CA ILE A 33 -1.02 -9.71 3.89
C ILE A 33 -0.84 -9.32 5.36
N GLU A 34 0.03 -8.35 5.61
CA GLU A 34 0.27 -7.79 6.93
C GLU A 34 0.22 -6.27 6.86
N VAL A 35 -0.43 -5.64 7.84
CA VAL A 35 -0.49 -4.18 7.93
C VAL A 35 0.26 -3.75 9.20
N PHE A 36 1.25 -2.90 9.02
CA PHE A 36 2.06 -2.31 10.10
C PHE A 36 1.65 -0.85 10.23
N GLU A 37 0.73 -0.58 11.14
CA GLU A 37 0.31 0.78 11.44
C GLU A 37 1.31 1.41 12.39
N GLN A 38 1.87 2.56 12.00
CA GLN A 38 2.85 3.29 12.79
C GLN A 38 2.26 4.61 13.24
N LYS A 39 2.61 5.00 14.46
CA LYS A 39 2.18 6.25 15.04
C LYS A 39 2.78 7.44 14.28
N GLU A 40 1.99 8.49 14.09
CA GLU A 40 2.52 9.75 13.57
C GLU A 40 3.56 10.31 14.52
N MET A 41 4.64 10.84 13.96
CA MET A 41 5.74 11.42 14.69
C MET A 41 5.74 12.94 14.49
N GLY A 42 6.61 13.63 15.23
CA GLY A 42 6.74 15.09 15.15
C GLY A 42 7.31 15.59 13.84
N SER A 43 8.04 14.76 13.10
CA SER A 43 8.67 15.13 11.84
C SER A 43 8.63 14.02 10.83
N ILE A 44 8.76 14.39 9.55
CA ILE A 44 8.87 13.43 8.42
C ILE A 44 10.13 12.57 8.58
N GLU A 45 11.20 13.14 9.11
CA GLU A 45 12.47 12.43 9.31
C GLU A 45 12.33 11.31 10.33
N ASP A 46 11.61 11.55 11.42
CA ASP A 46 11.36 10.53 12.44
C ASP A 46 10.48 9.42 11.89
N GLU A 47 9.46 9.79 11.10
CA GLU A 47 8.61 8.82 10.42
C GLU A 47 9.40 7.98 9.41
N ALA A 48 10.32 8.63 8.68
CA ALA A 48 11.20 7.97 7.72
C ALA A 48 12.06 6.89 8.38
N GLU A 49 12.61 7.18 9.54
CA GLU A 49 13.44 6.23 10.28
C GLU A 49 12.64 4.99 10.65
N ARG A 50 11.41 5.17 11.12
CA ARG A 50 10.52 4.04 11.43
C ARG A 50 10.18 3.21 10.21
N ILE A 51 9.86 3.88 9.10
CA ILE A 51 9.56 3.20 7.85
C ILE A 51 10.76 2.37 7.41
N LEU A 52 11.95 2.97 7.37
CA LEU A 52 13.17 2.30 6.91
C LEU A 52 13.54 1.11 7.78
N ASN A 53 13.24 1.15 9.07
CA ASN A 53 13.49 0.03 9.98
C ASN A 53 12.56 -1.17 9.69
N LEU A 54 11.41 -0.93 9.08
CA LEU A 54 10.44 -1.97 8.75
C LEU A 54 10.58 -2.51 7.33
N VAL A 55 11.17 -1.72 6.44
CA VAL A 55 11.38 -2.13 5.04
C VAL A 55 12.50 -3.17 4.98
N LYS A 56 12.23 -4.27 4.29
CA LYS A 56 13.25 -5.30 4.04
C LYS A 56 13.95 -5.00 2.72
N PRO A 57 15.28 -5.02 2.68
CA PRO A 57 16.03 -4.69 1.46
C PRO A 57 15.68 -5.56 0.26
N GLU A 58 15.27 -6.81 0.50
CA GLU A 58 14.93 -7.75 -0.56
C GLU A 58 13.53 -7.56 -1.15
N ASP A 59 12.67 -6.78 -0.47
CA ASP A 59 11.30 -6.57 -0.91
C ASP A 59 11.23 -5.59 -2.08
N TYR A 60 10.21 -5.76 -2.92
CA TYR A 60 9.86 -4.77 -3.94
C TYR A 60 9.07 -3.66 -3.25
N LEU A 61 9.66 -2.47 -3.17
CA LEU A 61 9.11 -1.35 -2.41
C LEU A 61 8.28 -0.44 -3.30
N ILE A 62 7.00 -0.31 -2.99
CA ILE A 62 6.06 0.58 -3.68
C ILE A 62 5.65 1.68 -2.71
N MET A 63 5.95 2.93 -3.06
CA MET A 63 5.57 4.10 -2.29
C MET A 63 4.31 4.71 -2.87
N LEU A 64 3.32 5.00 -2.04
CA LEU A 64 2.20 5.83 -2.44
C LEU A 64 2.66 7.29 -2.48
N ASP A 65 2.55 7.88 -3.65
CA ASP A 65 3.00 9.24 -3.90
C ASP A 65 2.08 9.86 -4.96
N VAL A 66 1.44 10.97 -4.63
CA VAL A 66 0.52 11.65 -5.57
C VAL A 66 1.22 12.03 -6.87
N ARG A 67 2.55 12.21 -6.84
CA ARG A 67 3.38 12.53 -8.01
C ARG A 67 3.90 11.27 -8.73
N GLY A 68 3.51 10.09 -8.26
CA GLY A 68 3.92 8.84 -8.87
C GLY A 68 3.18 8.52 -10.15
N GLN A 69 3.28 7.27 -10.58
CA GLN A 69 2.64 6.80 -11.81
C GLN A 69 1.17 6.50 -11.56
N ASN A 70 0.30 7.03 -12.42
CA ASN A 70 -1.11 6.63 -12.45
C ASN A 70 -1.25 5.41 -13.37
N ILE A 71 -1.77 4.33 -12.84
CA ILE A 71 -1.98 3.10 -13.60
C ILE A 71 -3.41 2.60 -13.37
N SER A 72 -3.90 1.78 -14.28
CA SER A 72 -5.20 1.14 -14.15
C SER A 72 -5.15 0.00 -13.13
N SER A 73 -6.32 -0.46 -12.70
CA SER A 73 -6.41 -1.65 -11.83
C SER A 73 -5.83 -2.89 -12.51
N GLU A 74 -6.03 -3.03 -13.81
CA GLU A 74 -5.48 -4.13 -14.60
C GLU A 74 -3.95 -4.07 -14.67
N GLU A 75 -3.40 -2.88 -14.86
CA GLU A 75 -1.94 -2.68 -14.86
C GLU A 75 -1.34 -2.98 -13.48
N LEU A 76 -2.04 -2.57 -12.42
CA LEU A 76 -1.62 -2.91 -11.05
C LEU A 76 -1.60 -4.43 -10.86
N ALA A 77 -2.64 -5.12 -11.33
CA ALA A 77 -2.71 -6.58 -11.23
C ALA A 77 -1.54 -7.25 -11.94
N VAL A 78 -1.21 -6.79 -13.15
CA VAL A 78 -0.06 -7.32 -13.91
C VAL A 78 1.24 -7.10 -13.13
N MET A 79 1.44 -5.90 -12.59
CA MET A 79 2.64 -5.57 -11.84
C MET A 79 2.75 -6.43 -10.57
N LEU A 80 1.67 -6.54 -9.80
CA LEU A 80 1.69 -7.35 -8.57
C LEU A 80 1.96 -8.82 -8.87
N ASN A 81 1.30 -9.37 -9.89
CA ASN A 81 1.50 -10.76 -10.27
C ASN A 81 2.96 -11.03 -10.62
N ARG A 82 3.56 -10.17 -11.43
CA ARG A 82 4.95 -10.32 -11.86
C ARG A 82 5.92 -10.21 -10.68
N GLN A 83 5.73 -9.22 -9.81
CA GLN A 83 6.65 -9.01 -8.69
C GLN A 83 6.52 -10.10 -7.63
N LEU A 84 5.30 -10.53 -7.32
CA LEU A 84 5.07 -11.57 -6.30
C LEU A 84 5.64 -12.94 -6.68
N MET A 85 5.90 -13.17 -7.96
CA MET A 85 6.60 -14.39 -8.38
C MET A 85 8.08 -14.40 -7.98
N GLN A 86 8.65 -13.24 -7.68
CA GLN A 86 10.08 -13.10 -7.41
C GLN A 86 10.38 -12.59 -6.00
N LYS A 87 9.55 -11.71 -5.47
CA LYS A 87 9.80 -10.99 -4.21
C LYS A 87 8.52 -10.77 -3.45
N ASN A 88 8.65 -10.53 -2.15
CA ASN A 88 7.57 -9.93 -1.39
C ASN A 88 7.44 -8.46 -1.78
N ILE A 89 6.24 -7.91 -1.61
CA ILE A 89 5.96 -6.51 -1.92
C ILE A 89 5.67 -5.77 -0.62
N THR A 90 6.28 -4.61 -0.46
CA THR A 90 5.97 -3.70 0.65
C THR A 90 5.45 -2.39 0.08
N PHE A 91 4.21 -2.04 0.47
CA PHE A 91 3.64 -0.72 0.21
C PHE A 91 3.91 0.19 1.39
N VAL A 92 4.18 1.45 1.12
CA VAL A 92 4.32 2.47 2.17
C VAL A 92 3.35 3.62 1.92
N ILE A 93 2.59 3.98 2.94
CA ILE A 93 1.69 5.12 2.94
C ILE A 93 2.18 6.08 4.04
N GLY A 94 2.57 7.29 3.65
CA GLY A 94 2.99 8.31 4.59
C GLY A 94 1.82 8.98 5.32
N SER A 95 2.16 9.85 6.27
CA SER A 95 1.19 10.69 6.96
C SER A 95 0.77 11.86 6.08
N ASP A 96 -0.10 12.73 6.60
CA ASP A 96 -0.51 13.96 5.91
C ASP A 96 0.67 14.90 5.65
N LYS A 97 1.78 14.73 6.34
CA LYS A 97 3.02 15.49 6.13
C LYS A 97 3.79 15.06 4.89
N GLY A 98 3.40 13.93 4.29
CA GLY A 98 4.06 13.35 3.12
C GLY A 98 5.12 12.34 3.48
N ILE A 99 6.06 12.11 2.55
CA ILE A 99 7.10 11.09 2.68
C ILE A 99 8.47 11.76 2.47
N SER A 100 9.44 11.40 3.31
CA SER A 100 10.80 11.86 3.22
C SER A 100 11.46 11.44 1.89
N GLN A 101 12.31 12.30 1.34
CA GLN A 101 13.12 11.97 0.16
C GLN A 101 13.99 10.73 0.39
N LYS A 102 14.48 10.56 1.61
CA LYS A 102 15.28 9.40 2.00
C LYS A 102 14.53 8.09 1.76
N VAL A 103 13.23 8.05 2.06
CA VAL A 103 12.38 6.89 1.83
C VAL A 103 12.03 6.77 0.35
N LEU A 104 11.67 7.89 -0.30
CA LEU A 104 11.34 7.91 -1.73
C LEU A 104 12.47 7.37 -2.60
N GLN A 105 13.72 7.68 -2.24
CA GLN A 105 14.90 7.19 -2.97
C GLN A 105 15.06 5.67 -2.91
N LYS A 106 14.52 5.02 -1.90
CA LYS A 106 14.54 3.56 -1.75
C LYS A 106 13.46 2.86 -2.56
N ALA A 107 12.47 3.59 -3.04
CA ALA A 107 11.33 2.99 -3.74
C ALA A 107 11.73 2.39 -5.08
N ASN A 108 11.26 1.17 -5.33
CA ASN A 108 11.34 0.56 -6.65
C ASN A 108 10.27 1.12 -7.57
N TYR A 109 9.17 1.58 -7.01
CA TYR A 109 8.05 2.13 -7.75
C TYR A 109 7.30 3.17 -6.91
N ARG A 110 6.88 4.26 -7.56
CA ARG A 110 6.04 5.28 -6.93
C ARG A 110 4.66 5.22 -7.58
N LEU A 111 3.67 4.83 -6.77
CA LEU A 111 2.30 4.64 -7.24
C LEU A 111 1.43 5.82 -6.83
N SER A 112 0.77 6.43 -7.80
CA SER A 112 -0.25 7.44 -7.53
C SER A 112 -1.64 6.81 -7.73
N LEU A 113 -2.47 6.85 -6.69
CA LEU A 113 -3.85 6.38 -6.78
C LEU A 113 -4.69 7.34 -7.63
N SER A 114 -4.33 8.63 -7.62
CA SER A 114 -5.01 9.68 -8.36
C SER A 114 -4.15 10.93 -8.32
N ARG A 115 -4.33 11.83 -9.28
CA ARG A 115 -3.72 13.15 -9.21
C ARG A 115 -4.41 14.04 -8.17
N MET A 116 -5.57 13.62 -7.67
CA MET A 116 -6.20 14.23 -6.51
C MET A 116 -5.55 13.73 -5.24
N THR A 117 -5.50 14.56 -4.21
CA THR A 117 -4.96 14.20 -2.91
C THR A 117 -6.07 13.64 -2.03
N PHE A 118 -5.81 12.51 -1.39
CA PHE A 118 -6.71 11.91 -0.40
C PHE A 118 -6.09 12.01 0.99
N THR A 119 -6.92 11.97 2.03
CA THR A 119 -6.41 11.77 3.39
C THR A 119 -5.71 10.41 3.46
N HIS A 120 -4.77 10.25 4.38
CA HIS A 120 -4.06 8.99 4.53
C HIS A 120 -5.00 7.82 4.85
N GLN A 121 -6.11 8.09 5.53
CA GLN A 121 -7.09 7.05 5.87
C GLN A 121 -7.81 6.53 4.63
N ILE A 122 -8.27 7.45 3.77
CA ILE A 122 -8.92 7.09 2.50
C ILE A 122 -7.94 6.41 1.57
N ALA A 123 -6.72 6.92 1.48
CA ALA A 123 -5.68 6.31 0.64
C ALA A 123 -5.41 4.86 1.05
N ARG A 124 -5.36 4.59 2.36
CA ARG A 124 -5.16 3.22 2.86
C ARG A 124 -6.31 2.31 2.47
N LEU A 125 -7.55 2.77 2.64
CA LEU A 125 -8.73 2.00 2.25
C LEU A 125 -8.72 1.69 0.76
N LEU A 126 -8.44 2.71 -0.07
CA LEU A 126 -8.36 2.55 -1.53
C LEU A 126 -7.26 1.58 -1.94
N LEU A 127 -6.09 1.66 -1.32
CA LEU A 127 -4.99 0.75 -1.62
C LEU A 127 -5.39 -0.70 -1.32
N ILE A 128 -5.96 -0.95 -0.16
CA ILE A 128 -6.37 -2.30 0.24
C ILE A 128 -7.44 -2.83 -0.71
N GLU A 129 -8.40 -2.00 -1.09
CA GLU A 129 -9.42 -2.38 -2.07
C GLU A 129 -8.78 -2.73 -3.42
N GLN A 130 -7.82 -1.92 -3.88
CA GLN A 130 -7.15 -2.18 -5.16
C GLN A 130 -6.27 -3.43 -5.10
N ILE A 131 -5.66 -3.73 -3.98
CA ILE A 131 -4.92 -4.99 -3.80
C ILE A 131 -5.87 -6.18 -3.92
N TYR A 132 -7.01 -6.13 -3.22
CA TYR A 132 -8.03 -7.18 -3.33
C TYR A 132 -8.50 -7.33 -4.79
N ARG A 133 -8.84 -6.21 -5.43
CA ARG A 133 -9.27 -6.19 -6.84
C ARG A 133 -8.22 -6.81 -7.76
N ALA A 134 -6.96 -6.44 -7.57
CA ALA A 134 -5.86 -7.01 -8.36
C ALA A 134 -5.77 -8.53 -8.20
N MET A 135 -5.93 -9.04 -6.98
CA MET A 135 -5.92 -10.49 -6.75
C MET A 135 -7.07 -11.19 -7.47
N THR A 136 -8.27 -10.58 -7.46
CA THR A 136 -9.41 -11.16 -8.19
C THR A 136 -9.17 -11.15 -9.69
N ILE A 137 -8.55 -10.10 -10.23
CA ILE A 137 -8.20 -10.02 -11.65
C ILE A 137 -7.20 -11.13 -12.01
N ILE A 138 -6.16 -11.31 -11.20
CA ILE A 138 -5.14 -12.35 -11.42
C ILE A 138 -5.79 -13.75 -11.48
N LYS A 139 -6.78 -13.98 -10.64
CA LYS A 139 -7.48 -15.28 -10.58
C LYS A 139 -8.64 -15.41 -11.55
N GLY A 140 -8.94 -14.38 -12.32
CA GLY A 140 -10.05 -14.40 -13.28
C GLY A 140 -11.43 -14.41 -12.63
N GLU A 141 -11.55 -13.88 -11.43
CA GLU A 141 -12.84 -13.80 -10.73
C GLU A 141 -13.62 -12.55 -11.15
N LYS A 142 -14.94 -12.56 -10.87
CA LYS A 142 -15.86 -11.54 -11.41
C LYS A 142 -15.96 -10.22 -10.63
N TYR A 143 -15.15 -10.00 -9.62
CA TYR A 143 -15.24 -8.80 -8.80
C TYR A 143 -14.98 -7.51 -9.60
N HIS A 144 -13.97 -7.52 -10.46
CA HIS A 144 -13.64 -6.39 -11.33
C HIS A 144 -14.53 -6.39 -12.57
N LYS A 145 -15.09 -5.22 -12.89
CA LYS A 145 -15.99 -5.06 -14.04
C LYS A 145 -15.48 -4.02 -15.00
#